data_d7c0c9a1478dd0a908b4d6400f9741e7
#
_entry.id   d7c0c9a1478dd0a908b4d6400f9741e7
#
_cell.length_a   1.000
_cell.length_b   1.000
_cell.length_c   1.000
_cell.angle_alpha   90.00
_cell.angle_beta   90.00
_cell.angle_gamma   90.00
#
_symmetry.space_group_name_H-M   'P 1'
#
loop_
_entity.id
_entity.type
_entity.pdbx_description
1 polymer ?
#
loop_
_entity_poly.entity_id
_entity_poly.type
_entity_poly.pdbx_seq_one_letter_code
_entity_poly.pdbx_strand_id
1 'polypeptide(L)'
;MRVSMKEAGHRLSLALAGTLALLAANCGLDKVHQPAVQGPSETGVSVAMYALPDVLNADGVSTSAIQLVLRMPDGTPLSGRSVNFFLASGDGKLKPSPASTYVGPIQTGFVMATDQNGVANVVYIAGTGIGTVSVAARPYGSDATNMTFYNTVEILQR
;
A
#
# COMPACT_ATOMS: atom_id res chain seq x y z
N MET A 1 -17.19 28.53 65.88
CA MET A 1 -17.36 27.40 64.91
C MET A 1 -16.30 27.57 63.85
N ARG A 2 -15.14 26.88 63.97
CA ARG A 2 -14.01 26.94 62.98
C ARG A 2 -14.11 25.71 62.06
N VAL A 3 -14.54 25.91 60.87
CA VAL A 3 -14.52 24.84 59.84
C VAL A 3 -13.13 24.80 59.26
N SER A 4 -12.50 23.64 59.33
CA SER A 4 -11.13 23.38 58.90
C SER A 4 -11.01 23.45 57.37
N MET A 5 -10.25 24.43 56.89
CA MET A 5 -9.93 24.63 55.45
C MET A 5 -9.02 23.54 54.84
N LYS A 6 -8.70 22.49 55.56
CA LYS A 6 -7.74 21.47 55.14
C LYS A 6 -8.34 20.35 54.32
N GLU A 7 -9.65 20.14 54.38
CA GLU A 7 -10.29 19.04 53.63
C GLU A 7 -10.73 19.42 52.21
N ALA A 8 -10.89 20.70 51.90
CA ALA A 8 -11.29 21.14 50.55
C ALA A 8 -10.19 20.96 49.50
N GLY A 9 -8.91 21.07 49.89
CA GLY A 9 -7.78 20.95 49.00
C GLY A 9 -7.53 19.52 48.48
N HIS A 10 -7.84 18.51 49.33
CA HIS A 10 -7.57 17.10 48.98
C HIS A 10 -8.59 16.50 47.98
N ARG A 11 -9.82 16.99 48.03
CA ARG A 11 -10.88 16.54 47.12
C ARG A 11 -10.74 17.14 45.72
N LEU A 12 -10.20 18.37 45.63
CA LEU A 12 -9.96 19.04 44.36
C LEU A 12 -8.78 18.41 43.59
N SER A 13 -7.74 17.97 44.32
CA SER A 13 -6.58 17.30 43.71
C SER A 13 -6.88 15.90 43.16
N LEU A 14 -7.81 15.16 43.80
CA LEU A 14 -8.22 13.85 43.30
C LEU A 14 -9.12 13.95 42.04
N ALA A 15 -9.95 14.99 41.94
CA ALA A 15 -10.81 15.21 40.79
C ALA A 15 -10.00 15.60 39.54
N LEU A 16 -8.90 16.35 39.70
CA LEU A 16 -8.04 16.77 38.59
C LEU A 16 -7.16 15.62 38.04
N ALA A 17 -6.75 14.68 38.92
CA ALA A 17 -5.98 13.50 38.50
C ALA A 17 -6.84 12.50 37.73
N GLY A 18 -8.13 12.40 38.02
CA GLY A 18 -9.06 11.49 37.33
C GLY A 18 -9.40 11.93 35.90
N THR A 19 -9.46 13.24 35.64
CA THR A 19 -9.78 13.75 34.28
C THR A 19 -8.62 13.71 33.32
N LEU A 20 -7.38 13.70 33.78
CA LEU A 20 -6.20 13.61 32.92
C LEU A 20 -5.97 12.16 32.41
N ALA A 21 -6.42 11.14 33.13
CA ALA A 21 -6.26 9.74 32.75
C ALA A 21 -7.22 9.28 31.66
N LEU A 22 -8.34 9.98 31.41
CA LEU A 22 -9.31 9.61 30.38
C LEU A 22 -8.97 10.16 28.99
N LEU A 23 -8.03 11.09 28.86
CA LEU A 23 -7.63 11.67 27.58
C LEU A 23 -6.53 10.85 26.84
N ALA A 24 -5.95 9.86 27.52
CA ALA A 24 -4.89 9.03 26.92
C ALA A 24 -5.41 7.77 26.20
N ALA A 25 -6.71 7.49 26.20
CA ALA A 25 -7.25 6.23 25.70
C ALA A 25 -7.74 6.27 24.24
N ASN A 26 -7.54 7.36 23.52
CA ASN A 26 -8.08 7.51 22.16
C ASN A 26 -7.01 7.69 21.06
N CYS A 27 -5.78 7.23 21.28
CA CYS A 27 -4.89 6.92 20.17
C CYS A 27 -5.22 5.51 19.68
N GLY A 28 -6.31 5.38 18.93
CA GLY A 28 -6.50 4.26 18.03
C GLY A 28 -5.35 4.30 17.05
N LEU A 29 -4.32 3.49 17.27
CA LEU A 29 -3.34 3.17 16.25
C LEU A 29 -4.13 2.47 15.14
N ASP A 30 -4.53 3.24 14.14
CA ASP A 30 -4.87 2.66 12.85
C ASP A 30 -3.73 1.69 12.52
N LYS A 31 -4.09 0.42 12.42
CA LYS A 31 -3.13 -0.59 12.00
C LYS A 31 -2.76 -0.23 10.56
N VAL A 32 -1.69 0.55 10.42
CA VAL A 32 -1.03 0.69 9.13
C VAL A 32 -0.75 -0.73 8.68
N HIS A 33 -1.45 -1.19 7.67
CA HIS A 33 -1.16 -2.46 7.02
C HIS A 33 0.23 -2.32 6.41
N GLN A 34 1.22 -2.73 7.18
CA GLN A 34 2.58 -2.79 6.68
C GLN A 34 2.58 -3.85 5.57
N PRO A 35 2.94 -3.49 4.32
CA PRO A 35 3.03 -4.47 3.26
C PRO A 35 3.92 -5.62 3.73
N ALA A 36 3.50 -6.85 3.44
CA ALA A 36 4.28 -8.02 3.77
C ALA A 36 5.68 -7.86 3.17
N VAL A 37 6.67 -7.71 4.03
CA VAL A 37 8.08 -7.78 3.61
C VAL A 37 8.32 -9.23 3.22
N GLN A 38 8.10 -9.54 1.95
CA GLN A 38 8.51 -10.84 1.43
C GLN A 38 10.03 -10.86 1.40
N GLY A 39 10.61 -11.86 2.04
CA GLY A 39 12.05 -12.07 2.09
C GLY A 39 12.67 -12.18 0.69
N PRO A 40 14.00 -12.28 0.59
CA PRO A 40 14.69 -12.33 -0.69
C PRO A 40 14.07 -13.42 -1.57
N SER A 41 13.63 -13.04 -2.77
CA SER A 41 13.19 -14.00 -3.78
C SER A 41 14.38 -14.92 -4.12
N GLU A 42 14.13 -16.14 -4.56
CA GLU A 42 15.18 -17.06 -5.01
C GLU A 42 16.06 -16.45 -6.12
N THR A 43 15.56 -15.38 -6.78
CA THR A 43 16.33 -14.59 -7.75
C THR A 43 17.22 -13.52 -7.12
N GLY A 44 17.22 -13.39 -5.80
CA GLY A 44 17.97 -12.35 -5.11
C GLY A 44 17.42 -10.93 -5.31
N VAL A 45 16.21 -10.77 -5.84
CA VAL A 45 15.58 -9.46 -6.08
C VAL A 45 14.56 -9.16 -4.97
N SER A 46 14.68 -8.00 -4.35
CA SER A 46 13.66 -7.46 -3.44
C SER A 46 12.59 -6.74 -4.24
N VAL A 47 11.33 -7.10 -4.00
CA VAL A 47 10.15 -6.51 -4.64
C VAL A 47 9.23 -5.94 -3.56
N ALA A 48 8.94 -4.66 -3.61
CA ALA A 48 7.95 -4.02 -2.76
C ALA A 48 6.85 -3.39 -3.63
N MET A 49 5.59 -3.53 -3.21
CA MET A 49 4.44 -2.90 -3.87
C MET A 49 3.60 -2.15 -2.85
N TYR A 50 3.09 -1.01 -3.29
CA TYR A 50 2.23 -0.13 -2.48
C TYR A 50 1.08 0.37 -3.34
N ALA A 51 -0.13 0.46 -2.76
CA ALA A 51 -1.29 1.10 -3.37
C ALA A 51 -1.74 2.27 -2.50
N LEU A 52 -2.02 3.42 -3.12
CA LEU A 52 -2.49 4.60 -2.42
C LEU A 52 -3.52 5.37 -3.27
N PRO A 53 -4.76 5.52 -2.78
CA PRO A 53 -5.35 4.83 -1.62
C PRO A 53 -5.55 3.33 -1.86
N ASP A 54 -5.62 2.56 -0.77
CA ASP A 54 -5.92 1.11 -0.78
C ASP A 54 -7.42 0.80 -0.63
N VAL A 55 -8.25 1.83 -0.45
CA VAL A 55 -9.72 1.74 -0.41
C VAL A 55 -10.31 2.69 -1.43
N LEU A 56 -11.17 2.17 -2.31
CA LEU A 56 -11.82 2.92 -3.40
C LEU A 56 -13.34 2.68 -3.41
N ASN A 57 -14.06 3.59 -4.06
CA ASN A 57 -15.44 3.33 -4.43
C ASN A 57 -15.48 2.42 -5.66
N ALA A 58 -16.44 1.49 -5.70
CA ALA A 58 -16.73 0.61 -6.83
C ALA A 58 -17.57 1.35 -7.89
N ASP A 59 -17.05 2.45 -8.43
CA ASP A 59 -17.77 3.40 -9.30
C ASP A 59 -17.29 3.39 -10.76
N GLY A 60 -16.31 2.56 -11.09
CA GLY A 60 -15.73 2.48 -12.42
C GLY A 60 -14.78 3.62 -12.80
N VAL A 61 -14.53 4.59 -11.90
CA VAL A 61 -13.73 5.80 -12.18
C VAL A 61 -12.71 6.14 -11.08
N SER A 62 -12.96 5.74 -9.84
CA SER A 62 -12.02 5.93 -8.73
C SER A 62 -10.67 5.28 -9.04
N THR A 63 -9.58 5.90 -8.59
CA THR A 63 -8.23 5.44 -8.95
C THR A 63 -7.33 5.29 -7.75
N SER A 64 -6.42 4.30 -7.82
CA SER A 64 -5.30 4.13 -6.90
C SER A 64 -3.97 4.18 -7.65
N ALA A 65 -3.01 4.89 -7.10
CA ALA A 65 -1.63 4.83 -7.57
C ALA A 65 -0.95 3.60 -6.98
N ILE A 66 -0.42 2.74 -7.85
CA ILE A 66 0.37 1.58 -7.45
C ILE A 66 1.82 1.86 -7.78
N GLN A 67 2.69 1.74 -6.79
CA GLN A 67 4.13 1.85 -6.94
C GLN A 67 4.78 0.50 -6.68
N LEU A 68 5.61 0.07 -7.62
CA LEU A 68 6.53 -1.06 -7.46
C LEU A 68 7.95 -0.52 -7.29
N VAL A 69 8.70 -1.12 -6.38
CA VAL A 69 10.13 -0.84 -6.17
C VAL A 69 10.91 -2.15 -6.28
N LEU A 70 11.88 -2.20 -7.19
CA LEU A 70 12.79 -3.34 -7.37
C LEU A 70 14.20 -2.98 -6.93
N ARG A 71 14.78 -3.83 -6.10
CA ARG A 71 16.17 -3.67 -5.64
C ARG A 71 16.90 -5.00 -5.62
N MET A 72 18.22 -4.93 -5.81
CA MET A 72 19.13 -6.04 -5.53
C MET A 72 19.23 -6.27 -4.01
N PRO A 73 19.74 -7.42 -3.54
CA PRO A 73 19.93 -7.69 -2.10
C PRO A 73 20.83 -6.68 -1.39
N ASP A 74 21.73 -6.05 -2.11
CA ASP A 74 22.62 -4.98 -1.63
C ASP A 74 21.95 -3.60 -1.56
N GLY A 75 20.66 -3.51 -1.94
CA GLY A 75 19.88 -2.29 -1.98
C GLY A 75 20.01 -1.48 -3.28
N THR A 76 20.84 -1.91 -4.22
CA THR A 76 21.01 -1.24 -5.53
C THR A 76 19.70 -1.26 -6.34
N PRO A 77 19.24 -0.12 -6.89
CA PRO A 77 18.05 -0.09 -7.74
C PRO A 77 18.19 -0.95 -8.99
N LEU A 78 17.17 -1.72 -9.33
CA LEU A 78 17.10 -2.44 -10.60
C LEU A 78 16.42 -1.59 -11.67
N SER A 79 17.22 -0.82 -12.37
CA SER A 79 16.80 0.04 -13.49
C SER A 79 16.57 -0.76 -14.76
N GLY A 80 15.58 -0.34 -15.57
CA GLY A 80 15.30 -0.93 -16.88
C GLY A 80 14.76 -2.37 -16.83
N ARG A 81 14.40 -2.87 -15.66
CA ARG A 81 13.85 -4.22 -15.51
C ARG A 81 12.39 -4.25 -15.99
N SER A 82 12.09 -5.12 -16.94
CA SER A 82 10.73 -5.34 -17.39
C SER A 82 9.89 -6.00 -16.28
N VAL A 83 8.69 -5.49 -16.05
CA VAL A 83 7.72 -5.99 -15.09
C VAL A 83 6.37 -6.16 -15.79
N ASN A 84 5.76 -7.31 -15.63
CA ASN A 84 4.38 -7.55 -16.04
C ASN A 84 3.43 -7.25 -14.88
N PHE A 85 2.58 -6.24 -15.03
CA PHE A 85 1.49 -5.93 -14.11
C PHE A 85 0.20 -6.55 -14.63
N PHE A 86 -0.58 -7.17 -13.74
CA PHE A 86 -1.87 -7.76 -14.12
C PHE A 86 -2.81 -7.85 -12.92
N LEU A 87 -4.12 -7.93 -13.19
CA LEU A 87 -5.12 -8.23 -12.18
C LEU A 87 -5.08 -9.73 -11.89
N ALA A 88 -4.73 -10.10 -10.64
CA ALA A 88 -4.77 -11.47 -10.19
C ALA A 88 -6.17 -11.89 -9.78
N SER A 89 -6.97 -10.96 -9.23
CA SER A 89 -8.39 -11.14 -8.91
C SER A 89 -9.14 -9.80 -8.90
N GLY A 90 -10.46 -9.87 -8.99
CA GLY A 90 -11.34 -8.70 -9.00
C GLY A 90 -11.54 -8.13 -10.40
N ASP A 91 -12.19 -6.96 -10.46
CA ASP A 91 -12.48 -6.24 -11.69
C ASP A 91 -11.80 -4.86 -11.69
N GLY A 92 -11.72 -4.25 -12.84
CA GLY A 92 -11.08 -2.95 -13.01
C GLY A 92 -10.07 -2.95 -14.15
N LYS A 93 -9.23 -1.93 -14.17
CA LYS A 93 -8.28 -1.72 -15.27
C LYS A 93 -6.97 -1.14 -14.76
N LEU A 94 -5.90 -1.43 -15.48
CA LEU A 94 -4.56 -0.90 -15.22
C LEU A 94 -4.10 0.00 -16.37
N LYS A 95 -3.38 1.07 -16.04
CA LYS A 95 -2.69 1.92 -17.00
C LYS A 95 -1.32 2.35 -16.45
N PRO A 96 -0.30 2.54 -17.31
CA PRO A 96 1.00 3.06 -16.88
C PRO A 96 0.89 4.49 -16.34
N SER A 97 1.81 4.87 -15.45
CA SER A 97 1.95 6.24 -14.97
C SER A 97 3.42 6.68 -15.15
N PRO A 98 3.67 7.87 -15.73
CA PRO A 98 2.69 8.79 -16.31
C PRO A 98 2.06 8.23 -17.59
N ALA A 99 0.78 8.50 -17.77
CA ALA A 99 0.01 8.02 -18.94
C ALA A 99 0.51 8.58 -20.28
N SER A 100 1.45 9.53 -20.24
CA SER A 100 1.91 10.29 -21.41
C SER A 100 2.72 9.49 -22.45
N THR A 101 3.19 8.32 -22.09
CA THR A 101 4.01 7.48 -23.00
C THR A 101 3.31 6.21 -23.49
N TYR A 102 2.10 5.93 -22.97
CA TYR A 102 1.36 4.73 -23.35
C TYR A 102 0.17 5.07 -24.24
N VAL A 103 0.23 4.65 -25.50
CA VAL A 103 -0.81 4.87 -26.51
C VAL A 103 -1.70 3.61 -26.69
N GLY A 104 -1.54 2.62 -25.82
CA GLY A 104 -2.28 1.36 -25.91
C GLY A 104 -3.64 1.38 -25.19
N PRO A 105 -4.49 0.38 -25.42
CA PRO A 105 -5.76 0.24 -24.72
C PRO A 105 -5.54 -0.01 -23.23
N ILE A 106 -6.43 0.52 -22.40
CA ILE A 106 -6.49 0.23 -20.96
C ILE A 106 -6.77 -1.28 -20.82
N GLN A 107 -5.88 -1.99 -20.15
CA GLN A 107 -5.88 -3.47 -20.11
C GLN A 107 -5.98 -3.99 -18.68
N THR A 108 -6.29 -5.29 -18.58
CA THR A 108 -6.17 -6.04 -17.30
C THR A 108 -4.72 -6.40 -16.96
N GLY A 109 -3.78 -6.13 -17.87
CA GLY A 109 -2.35 -6.33 -17.65
C GLY A 109 -1.49 -5.79 -18.80
N PHE A 110 -0.25 -5.41 -18.48
CA PHE A 110 0.74 -4.91 -19.45
C PHE A 110 2.16 -5.00 -18.87
N VAL A 111 3.15 -4.88 -19.75
CA VAL A 111 4.57 -4.88 -19.39
C VAL A 111 5.13 -3.47 -19.46
N MET A 112 5.87 -3.06 -18.42
CA MET A 112 6.65 -1.82 -18.41
C MET A 112 8.01 -2.02 -17.75
N ALA A 113 8.95 -1.12 -18.04
CA ALA A 113 10.27 -1.15 -17.43
C ALA A 113 10.32 -0.23 -16.18
N THR A 114 11.15 -0.61 -15.20
CA THR A 114 11.47 0.27 -14.07
C THR A 114 12.35 1.43 -14.52
N ASP A 115 12.21 2.56 -13.83
CA ASP A 115 13.03 3.75 -14.03
C ASP A 115 14.46 3.59 -13.45
N GLN A 116 15.24 4.68 -13.46
CA GLN A 116 16.63 4.71 -12.95
C GLN A 116 16.72 4.40 -11.44
N ASN A 117 15.63 4.59 -10.70
CA ASN A 117 15.53 4.31 -9.27
C ASN A 117 14.98 2.90 -8.97
N GLY A 118 14.77 2.09 -10.01
CA GLY A 118 14.17 0.77 -9.88
C GLY A 118 12.67 0.83 -9.60
N VAL A 119 11.99 1.94 -9.95
CA VAL A 119 10.58 2.19 -9.66
C VAL A 119 9.74 2.04 -10.92
N ALA A 120 8.57 1.43 -10.79
CA ALA A 120 7.52 1.42 -11.82
C ALA A 120 6.20 1.86 -11.20
N ASN A 121 5.54 2.84 -11.84
CA ASN A 121 4.28 3.40 -11.36
C ASN A 121 3.14 3.01 -12.30
N VAL A 122 2.04 2.55 -11.72
CA VAL A 122 0.83 2.11 -12.40
C VAL A 122 -0.38 2.76 -11.74
N VAL A 123 -1.40 3.06 -12.51
CA VAL A 123 -2.69 3.50 -11.98
C VAL A 123 -3.70 2.37 -12.17
N TYR A 124 -4.30 1.95 -11.07
CA TYR A 124 -5.47 1.10 -11.06
C TYR A 124 -6.72 1.98 -11.15
N ILE A 125 -7.67 1.60 -11.98
CA ILE A 125 -8.99 2.21 -12.11
C ILE A 125 -10.00 1.19 -11.58
N ALA A 126 -10.77 1.59 -10.58
CA ALA A 126 -11.77 0.73 -9.96
C ALA A 126 -12.76 0.17 -10.98
N GLY A 127 -13.20 -1.03 -10.75
CA GLY A 127 -14.35 -1.61 -11.41
C GLY A 127 -15.67 -1.18 -10.75
N THR A 128 -16.75 -1.89 -11.04
CA THR A 128 -18.08 -1.67 -10.44
C THR A 128 -18.45 -2.76 -9.43
N GLY A 129 -17.62 -3.78 -9.30
CA GLY A 129 -17.81 -4.86 -8.33
C GLY A 129 -17.26 -4.49 -6.96
N ILE A 130 -18.03 -4.77 -5.91
CA ILE A 130 -17.62 -4.61 -4.51
C ILE A 130 -16.74 -5.81 -4.11
N GLY A 131 -15.66 -5.58 -3.39
CA GLY A 131 -14.79 -6.64 -2.87
C GLY A 131 -13.32 -6.27 -2.90
N THR A 132 -12.45 -7.25 -2.65
CA THR A 132 -11.01 -7.06 -2.69
C THR A 132 -10.49 -7.39 -4.09
N VAL A 133 -9.75 -6.44 -4.65
CA VAL A 133 -9.03 -6.59 -5.91
C VAL A 133 -7.56 -6.81 -5.61
N SER A 134 -6.94 -7.81 -6.23
CA SER A 134 -5.53 -8.08 -6.11
C SER A 134 -4.82 -7.72 -7.41
N VAL A 135 -3.88 -6.78 -7.32
CA VAL A 135 -3.00 -6.41 -8.42
C VAL A 135 -1.65 -7.07 -8.20
N ALA A 136 -1.18 -7.80 -9.20
CA ALA A 136 0.08 -8.52 -9.18
C ALA A 136 1.12 -7.87 -10.09
N ALA A 137 2.38 -7.97 -9.69
CA ALA A 137 3.52 -7.58 -10.51
C ALA A 137 4.56 -8.71 -10.55
N ARG A 138 4.97 -9.08 -11.76
CA ARG A 138 5.95 -10.12 -12.02
C ARG A 138 7.16 -9.52 -12.76
N PRO A 139 8.30 -9.35 -12.08
CA PRO A 139 9.55 -8.97 -12.75
C PRO A 139 10.04 -10.10 -13.66
N TYR A 140 10.51 -9.74 -14.87
CA TYR A 140 11.19 -10.69 -15.74
C TYR A 140 12.65 -10.84 -15.29
N GLY A 141 13.07 -12.08 -14.97
CA GLY A 141 14.46 -12.42 -14.72
C GLY A 141 15.27 -12.58 -16.00
N SER A 142 16.60 -12.69 -15.86
CA SER A 142 17.47 -13.21 -16.92
C SER A 142 17.16 -14.68 -17.22
N ASP A 143 16.58 -15.39 -16.27
CA ASP A 143 16.13 -16.77 -16.36
C ASP A 143 14.62 -16.79 -16.57
N ALA A 144 14.20 -16.62 -17.82
CA ALA A 144 12.80 -16.57 -18.22
C ALA A 144 11.97 -17.84 -17.89
N THR A 145 12.61 -18.87 -17.35
CA THR A 145 12.00 -20.17 -17.06
C THR A 145 11.39 -20.30 -15.67
N ASN A 146 11.74 -19.43 -14.69
CA ASN A 146 11.23 -19.48 -13.32
C ASN A 146 10.32 -18.30 -13.00
N MET A 147 9.17 -18.21 -13.67
CA MET A 147 8.18 -17.16 -13.51
C MET A 147 7.19 -17.38 -12.34
N THR A 148 7.64 -17.96 -11.25
CA THR A 148 6.74 -18.33 -10.14
C THR A 148 6.57 -17.21 -9.12
N PHE A 149 7.44 -16.19 -9.13
CA PHE A 149 7.41 -15.11 -8.14
C PHE A 149 6.73 -13.87 -8.68
N TYR A 150 5.63 -13.51 -8.03
CA TYR A 150 4.96 -12.22 -8.21
C TYR A 150 4.66 -11.64 -6.82
N ASN A 151 4.68 -10.33 -6.71
CA ASN A 151 4.19 -9.63 -5.54
C ASN A 151 2.79 -9.11 -5.82
N THR A 152 1.96 -8.99 -4.77
CA THR A 152 0.60 -8.50 -4.88
C THR A 152 0.36 -7.34 -3.93
N VAL A 153 -0.54 -6.45 -4.32
CA VAL A 153 -1.14 -5.45 -3.46
C VAL A 153 -2.65 -5.57 -3.54
N GLU A 154 -3.32 -5.42 -2.41
CA GLU A 154 -4.78 -5.50 -2.31
C GLU A 154 -5.40 -4.12 -2.24
N ILE A 155 -6.53 -3.95 -2.91
CA ILE A 155 -7.33 -2.72 -2.92
C ILE A 155 -8.77 -3.13 -2.60
N LEU A 156 -9.36 -2.54 -1.57
CA LEU A 156 -10.75 -2.76 -1.19
C LEU A 156 -11.66 -1.82 -1.98
N GLN A 157 -12.59 -2.38 -2.73
CA GLN A 157 -13.70 -1.66 -3.39
C GLN A 157 -14.98 -1.78 -2.57
N ARG A 158 -15.64 -0.66 -2.29
CA ARG A 158 -16.86 -0.56 -1.47
C ARG A 158 -17.88 0.41 -2.07
#